data_fc2934c29cf15ca2a615f23bcf6e5b0f
#
_entry.id   fc2934c29cf15ca2a615f23bcf6e5b0f
#
_cell.length_a   1.000
_cell.length_b   1.000
_cell.length_c   1.000
_cell.angle_alpha   90.00
_cell.angle_beta   90.00
_cell.angle_gamma   90.00
#
_symmetry.space_group_name_H-M   'P 1'
#
loop_
_entity.id
_entity.type
_entity.pdbx_description
1 polymer ?
#
loop_
_entity_poly.entity_id
_entity_poly.type
_entity_poly.pdbx_seq_one_letter_code
_entity_poly.pdbx_strand_id
1 'polypeptide(L)'
;MNRTYSMAKNERSIIKLRAFVLSPIFFMFIFGCALQALAADPLPSWNDGPAKQSIITFVEKVTTPGSPDFVPVPERIATSDNDGTLWCEKPLPVQVYFALDRVKTLAPQHPEWQTKEPFASILKGDPKGLMAGGERGVVELFMATHAGNTTVEFEQIVKDWITTAKHPKTGKLYTEMVYQPMLEVLAYLRANGFKTFIVSGGGIEFMRPWTEKVYGIPPEQVVGSSVKTKFELRDGTPVLVRLPEVNFIDDKGGKPVGINQHIGRRPIAAFGNSDGDLQMLQYTGAGRGARFCLYVHHDDAAREYAYDRKDHLAKLDKGLDEAAAKGWTVVSMKDDWKTVFPGEKK
;
A
#
# COMPACT_ATOMS: atom_id res chain seq x y z
N MET A 1 43.89 -62.86 -26.41
CA MET A 1 42.99 -63.86 -27.01
C MET A 1 42.07 -63.09 -27.93
N ASN A 2 42.44 -62.91 -29.25
CA ASN A 2 42.02 -63.77 -30.38
C ASN A 2 40.49 -63.84 -30.50
N ARG A 3 39.79 -63.40 -31.52
CA ARG A 3 39.93 -63.50 -32.99
C ARG A 3 38.88 -62.55 -33.60
N THR A 4 39.13 -61.65 -34.54
CA THR A 4 39.32 -61.76 -36.00
C THR A 4 38.18 -62.43 -36.85
N TYR A 5 37.99 -61.72 -37.96
CA TYR A 5 37.42 -62.11 -39.29
C TYR A 5 35.92 -61.87 -39.50
N SER A 6 35.40 -61.45 -40.67
CA SER A 6 35.98 -61.20 -41.98
C SER A 6 34.89 -60.63 -42.90
N MET A 7 35.25 -59.74 -43.76
CA MET A 7 34.95 -59.49 -45.17
C MET A 7 33.81 -60.25 -45.88
N ALA A 8 33.09 -59.52 -46.70
CA ALA A 8 33.03 -59.65 -48.19
C ALA A 8 31.90 -58.74 -48.72
N LYS A 9 32.15 -57.76 -49.57
CA LYS A 9 32.26 -57.69 -51.04
C LYS A 9 31.10 -58.26 -51.82
N ASN A 10 30.38 -57.41 -52.56
CA ASN A 10 30.28 -57.32 -54.02
C ASN A 10 29.20 -56.29 -54.40
N GLU A 11 29.51 -55.32 -55.15
CA GLU A 11 29.73 -55.06 -56.60
C GLU A 11 28.45 -54.98 -57.45
N ARG A 12 28.41 -53.83 -58.13
CA ARG A 12 27.85 -53.52 -59.47
C ARG A 12 26.33 -53.42 -59.58
N SER A 13 25.73 -52.51 -60.32
CA SER A 13 26.12 -51.77 -61.52
C SER A 13 25.09 -50.74 -61.91
N ILE A 14 25.51 -49.58 -62.29
CA ILE A 14 25.13 -48.69 -63.40
C ILE A 14 23.64 -48.77 -63.88
N ILE A 15 22.97 -47.62 -64.00
CA ILE A 15 22.59 -46.98 -65.29
C ILE A 15 21.95 -45.59 -65.01
N LYS A 16 22.32 -44.67 -65.90
CA LYS A 16 21.93 -43.28 -66.08
C LYS A 16 20.42 -43.11 -66.28
N LEU A 17 19.86 -41.95 -65.80
CA LEU A 17 19.14 -41.07 -66.71
C LEU A 17 18.96 -39.66 -66.12
N ARG A 18 19.24 -38.67 -66.99
CA ARG A 18 19.04 -37.23 -66.76
C ARG A 18 17.53 -36.91 -66.73
N ALA A 19 17.12 -36.05 -65.78
CA ALA A 19 16.01 -35.16 -66.07
C ALA A 19 16.25 -33.85 -65.25
N PHE A 20 16.47 -32.78 -65.98
CA PHE A 20 16.46 -31.41 -65.51
C PHE A 20 15.00 -31.05 -65.23
N VAL A 21 14.67 -30.70 -63.99
CA VAL A 21 13.44 -29.99 -63.72
C VAL A 21 13.80 -28.82 -62.84
N LEU A 22 13.68 -27.65 -63.43
CA LEU A 22 13.65 -26.36 -62.76
C LEU A 22 12.45 -26.35 -61.77
N SER A 23 12.72 -26.16 -60.49
CA SER A 23 11.69 -25.85 -59.54
C SER A 23 11.87 -24.42 -59.06
N PRO A 24 10.87 -23.54 -59.16
CA PRO A 24 10.97 -22.18 -58.74
C PRO A 24 11.01 -22.12 -57.20
N ILE A 25 12.01 -21.43 -56.67
CA ILE A 25 12.10 -21.10 -55.23
C ILE A 25 10.96 -20.11 -54.93
N PHE A 26 9.92 -20.63 -54.32
CA PHE A 26 8.83 -19.84 -53.74
C PHE A 26 9.35 -19.24 -52.46
N PHE A 27 9.83 -17.99 -52.55
CA PHE A 27 10.16 -17.16 -51.37
C PHE A 27 8.82 -16.79 -50.68
N MET A 28 8.42 -17.62 -49.73
CA MET A 28 7.28 -17.33 -48.87
C MET A 28 7.74 -16.28 -47.85
N PHE A 29 7.53 -15.01 -48.19
CA PHE A 29 7.60 -13.90 -47.21
C PHE A 29 6.49 -14.13 -46.18
N ILE A 30 6.85 -14.75 -45.06
CA ILE A 30 5.99 -14.75 -43.86
C ILE A 30 6.06 -13.32 -43.31
N PHE A 31 5.11 -12.50 -43.71
CA PHE A 31 4.80 -11.26 -43.04
C PHE A 31 4.28 -11.63 -41.64
N GLY A 32 5.18 -11.72 -40.69
CA GLY A 32 4.84 -11.81 -39.28
C GLY A 32 4.14 -10.51 -38.88
N CYS A 33 2.82 -10.43 -39.02
CA CYS A 33 2.02 -9.50 -38.26
C CYS A 33 2.23 -9.84 -36.78
N ALA A 34 3.20 -9.21 -36.13
CA ALA A 34 3.20 -9.09 -34.69
C ALA A 34 1.91 -8.35 -34.34
N LEU A 35 0.85 -9.09 -34.01
CA LEU A 35 -0.22 -8.53 -33.20
C LEU A 35 0.46 -8.04 -31.93
N GLN A 36 0.75 -6.74 -31.85
CA GLN A 36 0.94 -6.09 -30.56
C GLN A 36 -0.39 -6.28 -29.85
N ALA A 37 -0.45 -7.27 -28.96
CA ALA A 37 -1.50 -7.34 -27.97
C ALA A 37 -1.46 -5.97 -27.29
N LEU A 38 -2.48 -5.15 -27.49
CA LEU A 38 -2.66 -3.91 -26.72
C LEU A 38 -2.57 -4.36 -25.26
N ALA A 39 -1.49 -3.96 -24.59
CA ALA A 39 -1.35 -4.24 -23.18
C ALA A 39 -2.58 -3.65 -22.48
N ALA A 40 -3.25 -4.47 -21.68
CA ALA A 40 -4.42 -3.98 -20.94
C ALA A 40 -4.01 -2.75 -20.11
N ASP A 41 -4.87 -1.76 -20.06
CA ASP A 41 -4.66 -0.55 -19.26
C ASP A 41 -4.33 -0.94 -17.82
N PRO A 42 -3.13 -0.60 -17.29
CA PRO A 42 -2.74 -1.00 -15.95
C PRO A 42 -3.52 -0.25 -14.85
N LEU A 43 -4.17 0.86 -15.19
CA LEU A 43 -4.87 1.76 -14.28
C LEU A 43 -6.31 2.06 -14.80
N PRO A 44 -7.17 1.05 -14.95
CA PRO A 44 -8.47 1.21 -15.61
C PRO A 44 -9.47 2.08 -14.83
N SER A 45 -9.28 2.24 -13.51
CA SER A 45 -10.12 3.12 -12.66
C SER A 45 -9.65 4.58 -12.66
N TRP A 46 -8.62 4.90 -13.43
CA TRP A 46 -8.14 6.27 -13.63
C TRP A 46 -8.69 6.86 -14.92
N ASN A 47 -9.03 8.14 -14.90
CA ASN A 47 -9.27 8.91 -16.12
C ASN A 47 -7.95 9.08 -16.89
N ASP A 48 -8.02 9.12 -18.21
CA ASP A 48 -6.85 9.44 -19.02
C ASP A 48 -6.50 10.91 -18.82
N GLY A 49 -5.30 11.16 -18.35
CA GLY A 49 -4.85 12.50 -17.99
C GLY A 49 -3.41 12.52 -17.46
N PRO A 50 -2.92 13.71 -17.11
CA PRO A 50 -1.55 13.90 -16.64
C PRO A 50 -1.18 13.07 -15.40
N ALA A 51 -2.09 12.93 -14.45
CA ALA A 51 -1.85 12.16 -13.22
C ALA A 51 -1.61 10.67 -13.52
N LYS A 52 -2.49 10.03 -14.28
CA LYS A 52 -2.32 8.64 -14.74
C LYS A 52 -1.03 8.47 -15.53
N GLN A 53 -0.79 9.36 -16.49
CA GLN A 53 0.39 9.29 -17.34
C GLN A 53 1.69 9.47 -16.56
N SER A 54 1.73 10.32 -15.53
CA SER A 54 2.90 10.52 -14.69
C SER A 54 3.32 9.23 -13.96
N ILE A 55 2.35 8.44 -13.46
CA ILE A 55 2.59 7.16 -12.81
C ILE A 55 3.18 6.17 -13.82
N ILE A 56 2.54 6.01 -14.99
CA ILE A 56 2.98 5.07 -16.02
C ILE A 56 4.39 5.43 -16.51
N THR A 57 4.60 6.69 -16.87
CA THR A 57 5.90 7.19 -17.36
C THR A 57 7.02 6.99 -16.34
N PHE A 58 6.75 7.26 -15.05
CA PHE A 58 7.75 7.02 -14.01
C PHE A 58 8.13 5.54 -13.93
N VAL A 59 7.14 4.64 -13.88
CA VAL A 59 7.40 3.21 -13.79
C VAL A 59 8.16 2.71 -15.00
N GLU A 60 7.75 3.05 -16.23
CA GLU A 60 8.45 2.70 -17.46
C GLU A 60 9.90 3.19 -17.45
N LYS A 61 10.12 4.45 -17.08
CA LYS A 61 11.42 5.08 -17.02
C LYS A 61 12.42 4.36 -16.12
N VAL A 62 11.96 3.90 -14.93
CA VAL A 62 12.83 3.25 -13.94
C VAL A 62 12.93 1.73 -14.13
N THR A 63 12.11 1.15 -15.00
CA THR A 63 12.07 -0.32 -15.19
C THR A 63 12.60 -0.78 -16.55
N THR A 64 12.66 0.11 -17.55
CA THR A 64 13.13 -0.21 -18.90
C THR A 64 14.65 -0.40 -18.91
N PRO A 65 15.16 -1.60 -19.28
CA PRO A 65 16.58 -1.81 -19.42
C PRO A 65 17.23 -0.84 -20.41
N GLY A 66 18.35 -0.25 -20.04
CA GLY A 66 19.06 0.75 -20.88
C GLY A 66 18.55 2.19 -20.73
N SER A 67 17.48 2.42 -19.99
CA SER A 67 17.08 3.77 -19.59
C SER A 67 18.16 4.41 -18.70
N PRO A 68 18.48 5.69 -18.86
CA PRO A 68 19.43 6.39 -17.97
C PRO A 68 18.92 6.46 -16.51
N ASP A 69 17.63 6.26 -16.30
CA ASP A 69 16.98 6.25 -15.00
C ASP A 69 16.65 4.84 -14.50
N PHE A 70 17.15 3.79 -15.17
CA PHE A 70 16.90 2.41 -14.76
C PHE A 70 17.33 2.16 -13.32
N VAL A 71 16.42 1.55 -12.55
CA VAL A 71 16.65 1.16 -11.16
C VAL A 71 16.59 -0.38 -11.04
N PRO A 72 17.62 -1.03 -10.47
CA PRO A 72 17.60 -2.47 -10.24
C PRO A 72 16.44 -2.90 -9.33
N VAL A 73 15.86 -4.07 -9.58
CA VAL A 73 14.69 -4.60 -8.84
C VAL A 73 14.85 -4.50 -7.30
N PRO A 74 16.00 -4.84 -6.68
CA PRO A 74 16.15 -4.73 -5.22
C PRO A 74 16.06 -3.31 -4.67
N GLU A 75 16.17 -2.30 -5.52
CA GLU A 75 16.13 -0.88 -5.14
C GLU A 75 14.79 -0.21 -5.47
N ARG A 76 13.85 -0.93 -6.13
CA ARG A 76 12.51 -0.44 -6.44
C ARG A 76 11.64 -0.50 -5.21
N ILE A 77 11.71 0.52 -4.37
CA ILE A 77 10.93 0.66 -3.13
C ILE A 77 9.90 1.76 -3.32
N ALA A 78 8.64 1.43 -3.03
CA ALA A 78 7.54 2.38 -2.96
C ALA A 78 6.92 2.37 -1.57
N THR A 79 6.65 3.55 -1.02
CA THR A 79 5.99 3.73 0.28
C THR A 79 4.67 4.46 0.11
N SER A 80 3.66 4.05 0.82
CA SER A 80 2.34 4.68 0.83
C SER A 80 1.89 4.91 2.26
N ASP A 81 1.31 6.06 2.54
CA ASP A 81 0.44 6.18 3.71
C ASP A 81 -0.79 5.28 3.55
N ASN A 82 -1.52 5.09 4.65
CA ASN A 82 -2.71 4.23 4.68
C ASN A 82 -4.00 5.07 4.67
N ASP A 83 -4.26 5.78 5.78
CA ASP A 83 -5.48 6.54 5.99
C ASP A 83 -5.55 7.73 5.00
N GLY A 84 -6.62 7.83 4.21
CA GLY A 84 -6.77 8.84 3.17
C GLY A 84 -5.92 8.62 1.91
N THR A 85 -5.01 7.63 1.89
CA THR A 85 -4.20 7.32 0.71
C THR A 85 -4.58 6.00 0.07
N LEU A 86 -4.75 4.94 0.86
CA LEU A 86 -5.15 3.61 0.38
C LEU A 86 -6.60 3.26 0.71
N TRP A 87 -7.14 3.82 1.79
CA TRP A 87 -8.54 3.68 2.20
C TRP A 87 -9.08 4.96 2.83
N CYS A 88 -10.39 4.98 3.08
CA CYS A 88 -11.05 6.13 3.70
C CYS A 88 -10.52 6.44 5.11
N GLU A 89 -10.51 7.73 5.47
CA GLU A 89 -10.17 8.20 6.81
C GLU A 89 -11.25 9.09 7.43
N LYS A 90 -12.32 9.40 6.70
CA LYS A 90 -13.41 10.25 7.17
C LYS A 90 -14.66 9.41 7.52
N PRO A 91 -15.48 9.87 8.50
CA PRO A 91 -15.37 11.12 9.25
C PRO A 91 -14.30 11.12 10.34
N LEU A 92 -13.77 9.96 10.73
CA LEU A 92 -12.62 9.77 11.63
C LEU A 92 -11.75 8.63 11.11
N PRO A 93 -10.43 8.63 11.39
CA PRO A 93 -9.57 7.49 11.06
C PRO A 93 -10.14 6.17 11.60
N VAL A 94 -10.01 5.12 10.81
CA VAL A 94 -10.64 3.82 11.09
C VAL A 94 -10.18 3.25 12.44
N GLN A 95 -8.91 3.40 12.79
CA GLN A 95 -8.39 2.95 14.08
C GLN A 95 -9.01 3.70 15.28
N VAL A 96 -9.51 4.92 15.10
CA VAL A 96 -10.25 5.62 16.15
C VAL A 96 -11.57 4.88 16.43
N TYR A 97 -12.30 4.45 15.41
CA TYR A 97 -13.51 3.65 15.60
C TYR A 97 -13.21 2.33 16.31
N PHE A 98 -12.12 1.66 15.96
CA PHE A 98 -11.66 0.49 16.69
C PHE A 98 -11.45 0.80 18.18
N ALA A 99 -10.76 1.90 18.51
CA ALA A 99 -10.54 2.29 19.91
C ALA A 99 -11.85 2.60 20.63
N LEU A 100 -12.80 3.29 19.99
CA LEU A 100 -14.13 3.59 20.55
C LEU A 100 -14.91 2.31 20.88
N ASP A 101 -14.90 1.34 19.98
CA ASP A 101 -15.59 0.05 20.20
C ASP A 101 -14.89 -0.79 21.26
N ARG A 102 -13.57 -0.72 21.34
CA ARG A 102 -12.78 -1.35 22.42
C ARG A 102 -13.15 -0.79 23.79
N VAL A 103 -13.33 0.54 23.91
CA VAL A 103 -13.80 1.15 25.17
C VAL A 103 -15.12 0.55 25.59
N LYS A 104 -16.11 0.45 24.71
CA LYS A 104 -17.41 -0.16 25.01
C LYS A 104 -17.27 -1.62 25.46
N THR A 105 -16.40 -2.38 24.79
CA THR A 105 -16.15 -3.79 25.11
C THR A 105 -15.49 -3.97 26.49
N LEU A 106 -14.56 -3.09 26.85
CA LEU A 106 -13.79 -3.17 28.09
C LEU A 106 -14.48 -2.49 29.27
N ALA A 107 -15.45 -1.59 29.05
CA ALA A 107 -16.13 -0.82 30.08
C ALA A 107 -16.68 -1.66 31.26
N PRO A 108 -17.23 -2.89 31.09
CA PRO A 108 -17.63 -3.72 32.21
C PRO A 108 -16.51 -4.09 33.18
N GLN A 109 -15.26 -4.07 32.74
CA GLN A 109 -14.07 -4.35 33.55
C GLN A 109 -13.47 -3.07 34.15
N HIS A 110 -13.97 -1.89 33.74
CA HIS A 110 -13.48 -0.57 34.11
C HIS A 110 -14.63 0.35 34.58
N PRO A 111 -15.25 0.09 35.74
CA PRO A 111 -16.37 0.91 36.22
C PRO A 111 -16.01 2.39 36.39
N GLU A 112 -14.75 2.73 36.64
CA GLU A 112 -14.25 4.09 36.73
C GLU A 112 -14.40 4.90 35.44
N TRP A 113 -14.49 4.22 34.28
CA TRP A 113 -14.68 4.86 32.98
C TRP A 113 -16.04 5.55 32.81
N GLN A 114 -17.03 5.19 33.65
CA GLN A 114 -18.33 5.87 33.64
C GLN A 114 -18.24 7.36 33.99
N THR A 115 -17.19 7.76 34.74
CA THR A 115 -17.00 9.13 35.22
C THR A 115 -15.69 9.77 34.76
N LYS A 116 -14.76 8.96 34.23
CA LYS A 116 -13.44 9.43 33.81
C LYS A 116 -13.41 9.78 32.33
N GLU A 117 -13.02 11.01 31.99
CA GLU A 117 -12.79 11.42 30.60
C GLU A 117 -11.45 10.85 30.08
N PRO A 118 -11.37 10.53 28.77
CA PRO A 118 -12.39 10.68 27.70
C PRO A 118 -13.43 9.53 27.65
N PHE A 119 -13.29 8.48 28.47
CA PHE A 119 -14.10 7.28 28.42
C PHE A 119 -15.58 7.54 28.71
N ALA A 120 -15.86 8.43 29.68
CA ALA A 120 -17.24 8.78 30.05
C ALA A 120 -18.02 9.37 28.86
N SER A 121 -17.41 10.28 28.12
CA SER A 121 -18.01 10.85 26.91
C SER A 121 -18.17 9.83 25.79
N ILE A 122 -17.18 8.96 25.58
CA ILE A 122 -17.25 7.86 24.60
C ILE A 122 -18.42 6.93 24.90
N LEU A 123 -18.58 6.52 26.16
CA LEU A 123 -19.66 5.63 26.60
C LEU A 123 -21.05 6.27 26.46
N LYS A 124 -21.14 7.60 26.57
CA LYS A 124 -22.37 8.38 26.33
C LYS A 124 -22.63 8.64 24.84
N GLY A 125 -21.71 8.24 23.96
CA GLY A 125 -21.80 8.52 22.52
C GLY A 125 -21.55 9.98 22.14
N ASP A 126 -20.85 10.74 22.98
CA ASP A 126 -20.49 12.13 22.70
C ASP A 126 -19.12 12.20 21.99
N PRO A 127 -19.09 12.43 20.66
CA PRO A 127 -17.83 12.53 19.92
C PRO A 127 -17.00 13.77 20.28
N LYS A 128 -17.62 14.79 20.87
CA LYS A 128 -16.90 16.01 21.29
C LYS A 128 -16.01 15.73 22.52
N GLY A 129 -16.42 14.81 23.38
CA GLY A 129 -15.64 14.42 24.55
C GLY A 129 -14.32 13.72 24.17
N LEU A 130 -14.27 13.04 23.04
CA LEU A 130 -13.02 12.46 22.51
C LEU A 130 -11.94 13.52 22.29
N MET A 131 -12.35 14.69 21.78
CA MET A 131 -11.44 15.82 21.50
C MET A 131 -11.20 16.72 22.73
N ALA A 132 -12.06 16.63 23.74
CA ALA A 132 -11.95 17.48 24.93
C ALA A 132 -10.68 17.21 25.77
N GLY A 133 -10.16 15.97 25.73
CA GLY A 133 -8.90 15.59 26.36
C GLY A 133 -7.64 16.02 25.60
N GLY A 134 -7.78 16.59 24.40
CA GLY A 134 -6.68 16.93 23.52
C GLY A 134 -5.79 15.73 23.21
N GLU A 135 -4.53 15.98 22.88
CA GLU A 135 -3.54 14.96 22.57
C GLU A 135 -3.35 13.92 23.69
N ARG A 136 -3.36 14.37 24.95
CA ARG A 136 -3.25 13.46 26.12
C ARG A 136 -4.42 12.49 26.21
N GLY A 137 -5.65 12.95 25.96
CA GLY A 137 -6.84 12.11 25.98
C GLY A 137 -6.80 11.05 24.87
N VAL A 138 -6.32 11.41 23.70
CA VAL A 138 -6.12 10.47 22.59
C VAL A 138 -5.07 9.41 22.95
N VAL A 139 -3.92 9.81 23.49
CA VAL A 139 -2.88 8.86 23.94
C VAL A 139 -3.42 7.94 25.03
N GLU A 140 -4.14 8.47 26.03
CA GLU A 140 -4.75 7.65 27.10
C GLU A 140 -5.75 6.64 26.55
N LEU A 141 -6.61 7.06 25.61
CA LEU A 141 -7.53 6.17 24.91
C LEU A 141 -6.81 5.01 24.20
N PHE A 142 -5.77 5.36 23.43
CA PHE A 142 -5.01 4.33 22.71
C PHE A 142 -4.28 3.39 23.67
N MET A 143 -3.66 3.89 24.72
CA MET A 143 -2.99 3.04 25.72
C MET A 143 -3.98 2.08 26.41
N ALA A 144 -5.15 2.57 26.82
CA ALA A 144 -6.17 1.76 27.47
C ALA A 144 -6.77 0.67 26.56
N THR A 145 -6.82 0.91 25.27
CA THR A 145 -7.48 0.01 24.30
C THR A 145 -6.51 -0.90 23.55
N HIS A 146 -5.21 -0.57 23.53
CA HIS A 146 -4.21 -1.24 22.72
C HIS A 146 -3.11 -1.94 23.55
N ALA A 147 -3.05 -1.76 24.86
CA ALA A 147 -2.05 -2.37 25.73
C ALA A 147 -2.63 -3.49 26.61
N GLY A 148 -1.76 -4.18 27.34
CA GLY A 148 -2.13 -5.23 28.30
C GLY A 148 -2.30 -6.63 27.70
N ASN A 149 -2.52 -6.73 26.40
CA ASN A 149 -2.61 -8.01 25.67
C ASN A 149 -1.25 -8.45 25.15
N THR A 150 -1.09 -9.71 24.80
CA THR A 150 -0.01 -10.18 23.96
C THR A 150 -0.20 -9.69 22.51
N THR A 151 0.85 -9.70 21.71
CA THR A 151 0.75 -9.35 20.28
C THR A 151 -0.20 -10.28 19.54
N VAL A 152 -0.23 -11.55 19.88
CA VAL A 152 -1.12 -12.55 19.26
C VAL A 152 -2.59 -12.33 19.65
N GLU A 153 -2.86 -12.05 20.92
CA GLU A 153 -4.22 -11.70 21.37
C GLU A 153 -4.72 -10.43 20.70
N PHE A 154 -3.87 -9.40 20.59
CA PHE A 154 -4.24 -8.16 19.94
C PHE A 154 -4.50 -8.34 18.45
N GLU A 155 -3.67 -9.14 17.77
CA GLU A 155 -3.87 -9.51 16.36
C GLU A 155 -5.25 -10.15 16.14
N GLN A 156 -5.65 -11.09 17.03
CA GLN A 156 -6.97 -11.74 16.94
C GLN A 156 -8.10 -10.74 17.17
N ILE A 157 -7.97 -9.85 18.16
CA ILE A 157 -8.95 -8.80 18.45
C ILE A 157 -9.16 -7.89 17.22
N VAL A 158 -8.08 -7.51 16.54
CA VAL A 158 -8.16 -6.69 15.32
C VAL A 158 -8.82 -7.47 14.18
N LYS A 159 -8.43 -8.74 13.97
CA LYS A 159 -9.04 -9.60 12.94
C LYS A 159 -10.54 -9.75 13.12
N ASP A 160 -10.99 -9.99 14.34
CA ASP A 160 -12.41 -10.15 14.64
C ASP A 160 -13.18 -8.86 14.38
N TRP A 161 -12.61 -7.71 14.78
CA TRP A 161 -13.24 -6.42 14.60
C TRP A 161 -13.32 -6.01 13.12
N ILE A 162 -12.23 -6.09 12.38
CA ILE A 162 -12.16 -5.59 11.00
C ILE A 162 -13.07 -6.35 10.03
N THR A 163 -13.40 -7.61 10.36
CA THR A 163 -14.30 -8.43 9.52
C THR A 163 -15.76 -8.01 9.62
N THR A 164 -16.14 -7.26 10.64
CA THR A 164 -17.52 -6.85 10.90
C THR A 164 -17.72 -5.34 10.96
N ALA A 165 -16.65 -4.60 11.18
CA ALA A 165 -16.69 -3.15 11.34
C ALA A 165 -17.10 -2.43 10.06
N LYS A 166 -18.05 -1.51 10.19
CA LYS A 166 -18.67 -0.81 9.07
C LYS A 166 -18.48 0.69 9.17
N HIS A 167 -18.27 1.28 8.02
CA HIS A 167 -18.19 2.73 7.88
C HIS A 167 -19.56 3.37 8.22
N PRO A 168 -19.60 4.39 9.11
CA PRO A 168 -20.87 4.90 9.68
C PRO A 168 -21.79 5.55 8.65
N LYS A 169 -21.28 6.14 7.57
CA LYS A 169 -22.07 6.79 6.53
C LYS A 169 -22.56 5.80 5.47
N THR A 170 -21.72 4.87 5.04
CA THR A 170 -22.01 3.98 3.90
C THR A 170 -22.57 2.63 4.31
N GLY A 171 -22.33 2.18 5.55
CA GLY A 171 -22.67 0.84 6.02
C GLY A 171 -21.85 -0.28 5.39
N LYS A 172 -20.88 0.03 4.51
CA LYS A 172 -19.94 -0.93 3.92
C LYS A 172 -18.87 -1.32 4.96
N LEU A 173 -18.28 -2.50 4.84
CA LEU A 173 -17.12 -2.86 5.64
C LEU A 173 -15.96 -1.89 5.37
N TYR A 174 -15.14 -1.60 6.38
CA TYR A 174 -13.96 -0.76 6.16
C TYR A 174 -13.00 -1.35 5.11
N THR A 175 -12.91 -2.68 5.05
CA THR A 175 -12.12 -3.38 4.02
C THR A 175 -12.67 -3.25 2.59
N GLU A 176 -13.90 -2.74 2.43
CA GLU A 176 -14.52 -2.39 1.14
C GLU A 176 -14.39 -0.89 0.84
N MET A 177 -13.97 -0.08 1.81
CA MET A 177 -13.76 1.36 1.68
C MET A 177 -12.32 1.70 1.28
N VAL A 178 -11.72 0.84 0.48
CA VAL A 178 -10.37 1.01 -0.09
C VAL A 178 -10.46 1.71 -1.43
N TYR A 179 -9.46 2.53 -1.76
CA TYR A 179 -9.48 3.28 -3.02
C TYR A 179 -9.02 2.38 -4.17
N GLN A 180 -9.97 2.02 -5.04
CA GLN A 180 -9.71 1.15 -6.19
C GLN A 180 -8.55 1.65 -7.08
N PRO A 181 -8.44 2.96 -7.40
CA PRO A 181 -7.33 3.45 -8.19
C PRO A 181 -5.96 3.21 -7.53
N MET A 182 -5.88 3.32 -6.21
CA MET A 182 -4.63 3.08 -5.49
C MET A 182 -4.29 1.60 -5.38
N LEU A 183 -5.29 0.70 -5.30
CA LEU A 183 -5.06 -0.75 -5.43
C LEU A 183 -4.44 -1.10 -6.78
N GLU A 184 -4.88 -0.45 -7.86
CA GLU A 184 -4.31 -0.62 -9.21
C GLU A 184 -2.86 -0.12 -9.26
N VAL A 185 -2.57 1.03 -8.65
CA VAL A 185 -1.18 1.53 -8.54
C VAL A 185 -0.29 0.54 -7.80
N LEU A 186 -0.73 0.01 -6.65
CA LEU A 186 0.02 -1.01 -5.92
C LEU A 186 0.26 -2.27 -6.74
N ALA A 187 -0.76 -2.74 -7.47
CA ALA A 187 -0.66 -3.92 -8.35
C ALA A 187 0.31 -3.65 -9.50
N TYR A 188 0.21 -2.49 -10.15
CA TYR A 188 1.08 -2.08 -11.25
C TYR A 188 2.54 -1.96 -10.82
N LEU A 189 2.80 -1.34 -9.67
CA LEU A 189 4.13 -1.26 -9.09
C LEU A 189 4.72 -2.67 -8.85
N ARG A 190 3.98 -3.56 -8.19
CA ARG A 190 4.43 -4.93 -7.93
C ARG A 190 4.69 -5.72 -9.21
N ALA A 191 3.82 -5.61 -10.22
CA ALA A 191 4.01 -6.23 -11.54
C ALA A 191 5.31 -5.76 -12.23
N ASN A 192 5.78 -4.56 -11.86
CA ASN A 192 7.04 -3.98 -12.34
C ASN A 192 8.21 -4.13 -11.36
N GLY A 193 8.13 -5.08 -10.43
CA GLY A 193 9.21 -5.47 -9.53
C GLY A 193 9.44 -4.54 -8.34
N PHE A 194 8.49 -3.67 -8.00
CA PHE A 194 8.57 -2.87 -6.78
C PHE A 194 8.17 -3.68 -5.55
N LYS A 195 8.85 -3.41 -4.43
CA LYS A 195 8.35 -3.72 -3.10
C LYS A 195 7.51 -2.53 -2.60
N THR A 196 6.26 -2.81 -2.23
CA THR A 196 5.31 -1.80 -1.77
C THR A 196 5.18 -1.87 -0.25
N PHE A 197 5.39 -0.77 0.43
CA PHE A 197 5.33 -0.67 1.90
C PHE A 197 4.24 0.30 2.31
N ILE A 198 3.57 0.02 3.44
CA ILE A 198 2.80 1.01 4.18
C ILE A 198 3.75 1.72 5.15
N VAL A 199 3.64 3.05 5.25
CA VAL A 199 4.33 3.90 6.22
C VAL A 199 3.31 4.90 6.76
N SER A 200 2.72 4.58 7.92
CA SER A 200 1.51 5.25 8.42
C SER A 200 1.63 5.70 9.87
N GLY A 201 0.98 6.82 10.19
CA GLY A 201 0.77 7.25 11.57
C GLY A 201 -0.06 6.27 12.40
N GLY A 202 -0.84 5.41 11.75
CA GLY A 202 -1.61 4.34 12.39
C GLY A 202 -0.74 3.29 13.07
N GLY A 203 -1.36 2.50 13.95
CA GLY A 203 -0.68 1.45 14.71
C GLY A 203 -0.24 0.29 13.83
N ILE A 204 1.05 -0.03 13.85
CA ILE A 204 1.64 -1.11 13.04
C ILE A 204 0.92 -2.45 13.26
N GLU A 205 0.60 -2.79 14.52
CA GLU A 205 -0.06 -4.06 14.85
C GLU A 205 -1.58 -4.04 14.62
N PHE A 206 -2.18 -2.85 14.44
CA PHE A 206 -3.54 -2.71 13.94
C PHE A 206 -3.62 -2.98 12.44
N MET A 207 -2.63 -2.58 11.67
CA MET A 207 -2.65 -2.74 10.21
C MET A 207 -2.24 -4.15 9.76
N ARG A 208 -1.19 -4.72 10.32
CA ARG A 208 -0.61 -6.02 9.92
C ARG A 208 -1.62 -7.18 9.76
N PRO A 209 -2.65 -7.33 10.61
CA PRO A 209 -3.57 -8.46 10.54
C PRO A 209 -4.42 -8.56 9.28
N TRP A 210 -4.56 -7.48 8.49
CA TRP A 210 -5.49 -7.43 7.37
C TRP A 210 -4.91 -6.87 6.06
N THR A 211 -3.77 -6.18 6.09
CA THR A 211 -3.20 -5.49 4.91
C THR A 211 -2.81 -6.44 3.78
N GLU A 212 -2.34 -7.65 4.09
CA GLU A 212 -2.00 -8.63 3.08
C GLU A 212 -3.24 -9.05 2.27
N LYS A 213 -4.34 -9.36 2.96
CA LYS A 213 -5.60 -9.75 2.32
C LYS A 213 -6.22 -8.61 1.49
N VAL A 214 -6.09 -7.37 1.95
CA VAL A 214 -6.78 -6.21 1.35
C VAL A 214 -5.94 -5.53 0.28
N TYR A 215 -4.65 -5.36 0.52
CA TYR A 215 -3.74 -4.64 -0.38
C TYR A 215 -2.71 -5.52 -1.08
N GLY A 216 -2.54 -6.77 -0.64
CA GLY A 216 -1.41 -7.61 -1.04
C GLY A 216 -0.08 -7.12 -0.46
N ILE A 217 -0.12 -6.43 0.68
CA ILE A 217 1.07 -5.95 1.41
C ILE A 217 1.22 -6.80 2.66
N PRO A 218 2.24 -7.69 2.73
CA PRO A 218 2.43 -8.59 3.85
C PRO A 218 2.88 -7.83 5.13
N PRO A 219 2.71 -8.43 6.33
CA PRO A 219 2.93 -7.76 7.61
C PRO A 219 4.35 -7.19 7.79
N GLU A 220 5.38 -7.80 7.22
CA GLU A 220 6.76 -7.31 7.26
C GLU A 220 6.99 -6.06 6.38
N GLN A 221 6.05 -5.72 5.51
CA GLN A 221 6.08 -4.51 4.69
C GLN A 221 5.19 -3.40 5.26
N VAL A 222 4.75 -3.53 6.51
CA VAL A 222 3.98 -2.50 7.22
C VAL A 222 4.87 -1.83 8.26
N VAL A 223 5.02 -0.51 8.12
CA VAL A 223 5.67 0.40 9.09
C VAL A 223 4.59 1.28 9.68
N GLY A 224 4.64 1.51 10.98
CA GLY A 224 3.63 2.32 11.66
C GLY A 224 4.02 2.66 13.10
N SER A 225 3.19 3.48 13.74
CA SER A 225 3.35 3.79 15.16
C SER A 225 3.23 2.53 16.01
N SER A 226 3.94 2.46 17.11
CA SER A 226 3.98 1.27 17.95
C SER A 226 4.01 1.60 19.44
N VAL A 227 3.50 0.67 20.24
CA VAL A 227 3.70 0.63 21.69
C VAL A 227 4.89 -0.24 22.02
N LYS A 228 5.49 -0.04 23.20
CA LYS A 228 6.55 -0.92 23.67
C LYS A 228 6.04 -2.34 23.87
N THR A 229 6.90 -3.30 23.59
CA THR A 229 6.65 -4.71 23.87
C THR A 229 7.70 -5.27 24.82
N LYS A 230 7.31 -6.27 25.63
CA LYS A 230 8.18 -6.96 26.54
C LYS A 230 8.08 -8.46 26.30
N PHE A 231 9.21 -9.14 26.24
CA PHE A 231 9.26 -10.58 26.24
C PHE A 231 8.94 -11.12 27.63
N GLU A 232 8.04 -12.10 27.74
CA GLU A 232 7.68 -12.81 28.95
C GLU A 232 7.52 -14.31 28.69
N LEU A 233 7.71 -15.11 29.74
CA LEU A 233 7.28 -16.51 29.76
C LEU A 233 5.98 -16.60 30.56
N ARG A 234 4.87 -16.90 29.91
CA ARG A 234 3.57 -17.18 30.56
C ARG A 234 3.35 -18.68 30.54
N ASP A 235 3.37 -19.29 31.71
CA ASP A 235 3.21 -20.76 31.86
C ASP A 235 4.20 -21.54 30.96
N GLY A 236 5.45 -21.05 30.87
CA GLY A 236 6.49 -21.62 30.02
C GLY A 236 6.40 -21.28 28.53
N THR A 237 5.37 -20.56 28.08
CA THR A 237 5.19 -20.16 26.69
C THR A 237 5.79 -18.76 26.46
N PRO A 238 6.68 -18.59 25.47
CA PRO A 238 7.22 -17.29 25.11
C PRO A 238 6.16 -16.40 24.46
N VAL A 239 5.97 -15.20 24.99
CA VAL A 239 5.02 -14.21 24.48
C VAL A 239 5.64 -12.81 24.44
N LEU A 240 5.09 -11.94 23.58
CA LEU A 240 5.36 -10.50 23.59
C LEU A 240 4.14 -9.78 24.14
N VAL A 241 4.31 -9.10 25.26
CA VAL A 241 3.26 -8.31 25.92
C VAL A 241 3.36 -6.85 25.51
N ARG A 242 2.24 -6.25 25.15
CA ARG A 242 2.11 -4.85 24.75
C ARG A 242 1.98 -3.98 26.00
N LEU A 243 2.90 -3.05 26.17
CA LEU A 243 2.94 -2.15 27.32
C LEU A 243 2.18 -0.85 27.04
N PRO A 244 1.63 -0.18 28.06
CA PRO A 244 0.95 1.12 27.92
C PRO A 244 1.96 2.28 27.78
N GLU A 245 2.92 2.13 26.89
CA GLU A 245 3.96 3.11 26.61
C GLU A 245 4.19 3.22 25.11
N VAL A 246 4.27 4.45 24.60
CA VAL A 246 4.65 4.70 23.21
C VAL A 246 6.09 4.25 23.00
N ASN A 247 6.30 3.47 21.94
CA ASN A 247 7.62 3.09 21.47
C ASN A 247 8.09 4.01 20.34
N PHE A 248 7.24 4.22 19.33
CA PHE A 248 7.55 5.00 18.15
C PHE A 248 6.29 5.66 17.55
N ILE A 249 6.41 6.89 17.08
CA ILE A 249 5.36 7.62 16.35
C ILE A 249 5.81 7.77 14.90
N ASP A 250 5.14 7.11 13.98
CA ASP A 250 5.44 7.08 12.54
C ASP A 250 4.64 8.14 11.77
N ASP A 251 4.69 9.38 12.25
CA ASP A 251 4.01 10.53 11.64
C ASP A 251 5.02 11.64 11.36
N LYS A 252 4.79 12.43 10.32
CA LYS A 252 5.65 13.54 9.92
C LYS A 252 7.12 13.12 9.81
N GLY A 253 8.02 13.73 10.60
CA GLY A 253 9.44 13.36 10.65
C GLY A 253 9.71 11.93 11.13
N GLY A 254 8.76 11.27 11.79
CA GLY A 254 8.82 9.86 12.14
C GLY A 254 8.84 8.96 10.92
N LYS A 255 8.05 9.25 9.87
CA LYS A 255 7.97 8.40 8.67
C LYS A 255 9.34 8.14 8.01
N PRO A 256 10.21 9.13 7.71
CA PRO A 256 11.57 8.85 7.23
C PRO A 256 12.42 8.02 8.19
N VAL A 257 12.24 8.22 9.51
CA VAL A 257 12.95 7.43 10.53
C VAL A 257 12.48 5.98 10.50
N GLY A 258 11.16 5.74 10.46
CA GLY A 258 10.58 4.41 10.31
C GLY A 258 11.03 3.70 9.04
N ILE A 259 11.06 4.41 7.91
CA ILE A 259 11.61 3.91 6.64
C ILE A 259 13.06 3.45 6.82
N ASN A 260 13.90 4.27 7.46
CA ASN A 260 15.30 3.90 7.69
C ASN A 260 15.43 2.67 8.60
N GLN A 261 14.64 2.58 9.66
CA GLN A 261 14.70 1.51 10.64
C GLN A 261 14.19 0.17 10.09
N HIS A 262 13.09 0.18 9.33
CA HIS A 262 12.37 -1.04 8.94
C HIS A 262 12.62 -1.45 7.49
N ILE A 263 12.88 -0.50 6.59
CA ILE A 263 13.12 -0.79 5.16
C ILE A 263 14.62 -0.77 4.85
N GLY A 264 15.40 0.13 5.48
CA GLY A 264 16.85 0.25 5.29
C GLY A 264 17.26 0.83 3.92
N ARG A 265 16.30 1.26 3.10
CA ARG A 265 16.53 1.88 1.79
C ARG A 265 15.62 3.09 1.61
N ARG A 266 16.14 4.13 0.96
CA ARG A 266 15.33 5.28 0.57
C ARG A 266 14.38 4.87 -0.56
N PRO A 267 13.06 5.11 -0.45
CA PRO A 267 12.11 4.83 -1.53
C PRO A 267 12.42 5.62 -2.80
N ILE A 268 11.98 5.11 -3.95
CA ILE A 268 11.98 5.85 -5.21
C ILE A 268 10.59 6.37 -5.58
N ALA A 269 9.55 5.90 -4.89
CA ALA A 269 8.19 6.41 -4.99
C ALA A 269 7.55 6.56 -3.61
N ALA A 270 6.79 7.64 -3.39
CA ALA A 270 6.04 7.87 -2.15
C ALA A 270 4.66 8.45 -2.46
N PHE A 271 3.66 7.97 -1.74
CA PHE A 271 2.24 8.33 -1.89
C PHE A 271 1.67 8.73 -0.54
N GLY A 272 0.96 9.84 -0.49
CA GLY A 272 0.33 10.37 0.72
C GLY A 272 -0.89 11.22 0.40
N ASN A 273 -1.54 11.78 1.42
CA ASN A 273 -2.70 12.67 1.25
C ASN A 273 -2.71 13.85 2.20
N SER A 274 -1.76 13.95 3.11
CA SER A 274 -1.76 14.99 4.15
C SER A 274 -0.37 15.58 4.43
N ASP A 275 -0.32 16.66 5.22
CA ASP A 275 0.93 17.22 5.73
C ASP A 275 1.69 16.24 6.67
N GLY A 276 1.00 15.20 7.16
CA GLY A 276 1.62 14.08 7.87
C GLY A 276 2.61 13.29 7.03
N ASP A 277 2.44 13.32 5.69
CA ASP A 277 3.27 12.60 4.72
C ASP A 277 4.40 13.45 4.15
N LEU A 278 4.37 14.75 4.41
CA LEU A 278 5.27 15.70 3.77
C LEU A 278 6.73 15.27 3.87
N GLN A 279 7.20 14.88 5.06
CA GLN A 279 8.59 14.48 5.26
C GLN A 279 8.92 13.14 4.58
N MET A 280 7.96 12.22 4.42
CA MET A 280 8.14 11.00 3.64
C MET A 280 8.35 11.32 2.16
N LEU A 281 7.54 12.22 1.60
CA LEU A 281 7.68 12.65 0.21
C LEU A 281 8.98 13.45 0.00
N GLN A 282 9.31 14.37 0.91
CA GLN A 282 10.58 15.09 0.89
C GLN A 282 11.78 14.15 0.95
N TYR A 283 11.75 13.18 1.85
CA TYR A 283 12.82 12.18 1.98
C TYR A 283 12.98 11.37 0.69
N THR A 284 11.89 10.96 0.07
CA THR A 284 11.89 10.24 -1.21
C THR A 284 12.41 11.13 -2.33
N GLY A 285 11.84 12.33 -2.48
CA GLY A 285 12.18 13.27 -3.55
C GLY A 285 13.61 13.81 -3.53
N ALA A 286 14.24 13.85 -2.35
CA ALA A 286 15.64 14.26 -2.19
C ALA A 286 16.66 13.18 -2.61
N GLY A 287 16.21 12.00 -3.06
CA GLY A 287 17.10 10.94 -3.55
C GLY A 287 17.73 11.29 -4.91
N ARG A 288 18.80 10.55 -5.28
CA ARG A 288 19.43 10.68 -6.60
C ARG A 288 18.64 9.90 -7.67
N GLY A 289 18.66 10.34 -8.92
CA GLY A 289 17.97 9.72 -10.05
C GLY A 289 16.46 9.97 -10.03
N ALA A 290 15.72 9.24 -10.84
CA ALA A 290 14.27 9.42 -10.94
C ALA A 290 13.56 9.11 -9.62
N ARG A 291 12.68 10.01 -9.20
CA ARG A 291 11.86 9.92 -7.99
C ARG A 291 10.42 10.30 -8.31
N PHE A 292 9.49 9.70 -7.61
CA PHE A 292 8.08 9.96 -7.78
C PHE A 292 7.41 10.25 -6.43
N CYS A 293 6.75 11.39 -6.34
CA CYS A 293 6.01 11.82 -5.16
C CYS A 293 4.60 12.21 -5.60
N LEU A 294 3.59 11.67 -4.90
CA LEU A 294 2.19 11.87 -5.25
C LEU A 294 1.37 12.13 -3.99
N TYR A 295 0.51 13.15 -4.07
CA TYR A 295 -0.59 13.37 -3.12
C TYR A 295 -1.94 13.04 -3.73
N VAL A 296 -2.76 12.31 -2.99
CA VAL A 296 -4.20 12.19 -3.23
C VAL A 296 -4.87 13.41 -2.60
N HIS A 297 -5.49 14.25 -3.43
CA HIS A 297 -6.27 15.40 -3.00
C HIS A 297 -7.75 15.02 -2.95
N HIS A 298 -8.31 15.13 -1.76
CA HIS A 298 -9.72 14.80 -1.50
C HIS A 298 -10.60 15.99 -1.82
N ASP A 299 -11.12 16.04 -3.05
CA ASP A 299 -11.95 17.12 -3.59
C ASP A 299 -13.33 16.65 -4.08
N ASP A 300 -13.71 15.39 -3.79
CA ASP A 300 -14.98 14.79 -4.20
C ASP A 300 -15.94 14.54 -3.05
N ALA A 301 -16.64 15.59 -2.63
CA ALA A 301 -17.66 15.48 -1.60
C ALA A 301 -18.87 14.61 -1.97
N ALA A 302 -19.09 14.34 -3.27
CA ALA A 302 -20.23 13.58 -3.75
C ALA A 302 -20.02 12.07 -3.58
N ARG A 303 -18.83 11.57 -3.93
CA ARG A 303 -18.50 10.14 -3.87
C ARG A 303 -17.84 9.72 -2.57
N GLU A 304 -17.12 10.65 -1.91
CA GLU A 304 -16.40 10.39 -0.65
C GLU A 304 -16.56 11.59 0.31
N TYR A 305 -15.50 12.34 0.59
CA TYR A 305 -15.44 13.58 1.36
C TYR A 305 -14.52 14.57 0.64
N ALA A 306 -14.75 15.87 0.83
CA ALA A 306 -13.81 16.89 0.39
C ALA A 306 -13.19 17.55 1.61
N TYR A 307 -11.86 17.52 1.68
CA TYR A 307 -11.06 18.14 2.73
C TYR A 307 -9.63 18.38 2.25
N ASP A 308 -9.03 19.45 2.74
CA ASP A 308 -7.66 19.85 2.37
C ASP A 308 -7.04 20.79 3.43
N ARG A 309 -6.72 22.04 3.05
CA ARG A 309 -5.96 23.02 3.83
C ARG A 309 -6.56 23.37 5.21
N LYS A 310 -7.86 23.20 5.39
CA LYS A 310 -8.59 23.59 6.60
C LYS A 310 -8.96 22.41 7.50
N ASP A 311 -8.68 21.19 7.06
CA ASP A 311 -8.98 20.03 7.88
C ASP A 311 -8.08 19.96 9.12
N HIS A 312 -8.63 19.47 10.23
CA HIS A 312 -7.90 19.42 11.51
C HIS A 312 -7.11 18.11 11.69
N LEU A 313 -7.52 17.03 11.06
CA LEU A 313 -6.93 15.70 11.21
C LEU A 313 -6.06 15.32 10.02
N ALA A 314 -6.58 15.58 8.81
CA ALA A 314 -5.96 15.22 7.54
C ALA A 314 -5.67 16.48 6.70
N LYS A 315 -5.01 17.45 7.32
CA LYS A 315 -4.66 18.72 6.68
C LYS A 315 -3.66 18.50 5.54
N LEU A 316 -4.00 18.99 4.34
CA LEU A 316 -3.10 19.04 3.19
C LEU A 316 -2.92 20.51 2.78
N ASP A 317 -1.96 21.19 3.38
CA ASP A 317 -1.70 22.62 3.19
C ASP A 317 -0.29 22.88 2.68
N LYS A 318 0.71 22.60 3.52
CA LYS A 318 2.13 22.71 3.14
C LYS A 318 2.50 21.71 2.05
N GLY A 319 1.89 20.51 2.07
CA GLY A 319 2.08 19.49 1.06
C GLY A 319 1.69 19.95 -0.32
N LEU A 320 0.56 20.67 -0.48
CA LEU A 320 0.13 21.25 -1.76
C LEU A 320 1.10 22.33 -2.25
N ASP A 321 1.57 23.20 -1.35
CA ASP A 321 2.52 24.26 -1.72
C ASP A 321 3.87 23.66 -2.17
N GLU A 322 4.36 22.66 -1.47
CA GLU A 322 5.60 21.99 -1.84
C GLU A 322 5.46 21.13 -3.10
N ALA A 323 4.32 20.47 -3.28
CA ALA A 323 4.03 19.72 -4.50
C ALA A 323 4.09 20.64 -5.74
N ALA A 324 3.48 21.81 -5.64
CA ALA A 324 3.54 22.82 -6.70
C ALA A 324 5.00 23.30 -6.96
N ALA A 325 5.76 23.57 -5.90
CA ALA A 325 7.14 24.04 -6.01
C ALA A 325 8.12 22.98 -6.54
N LYS A 326 7.85 21.68 -6.29
CA LYS A 326 8.72 20.55 -6.66
C LYS A 326 8.25 19.80 -7.91
N GLY A 327 7.09 20.13 -8.46
CA GLY A 327 6.48 19.41 -9.58
C GLY A 327 6.04 17.99 -9.19
N TRP A 328 5.61 17.77 -7.94
CA TRP A 328 5.02 16.50 -7.52
C TRP A 328 3.62 16.35 -8.09
N THR A 329 3.20 15.12 -8.31
CA THR A 329 1.86 14.83 -8.81
C THR A 329 0.83 15.05 -7.69
N VAL A 330 -0.19 15.84 -7.98
CA VAL A 330 -1.39 15.99 -7.13
C VAL A 330 -2.55 15.42 -7.90
N VAL A 331 -3.18 14.39 -7.35
CA VAL A 331 -4.30 13.66 -7.94
C VAL A 331 -5.61 14.24 -7.41
N SER A 332 -6.46 14.74 -8.28
CA SER A 332 -7.84 15.08 -7.94
C SER A 332 -8.68 13.79 -7.88
N MET A 333 -9.21 13.46 -6.72
CA MET A 333 -10.12 12.32 -6.61
C MET A 333 -11.33 12.49 -7.54
N LYS A 334 -11.82 13.71 -7.70
CA LYS A 334 -12.96 14.05 -8.53
C LYS A 334 -12.69 13.89 -10.02
N ASP A 335 -11.56 14.40 -10.49
CA ASP A 335 -11.29 14.55 -11.93
C ASP A 335 -10.42 13.42 -12.48
N ASP A 336 -9.51 12.83 -11.66
CA ASP A 336 -8.58 11.81 -12.12
C ASP A 336 -9.09 10.37 -11.90
N TRP A 337 -10.11 10.16 -11.05
CA TRP A 337 -10.63 8.83 -10.75
C TRP A 337 -11.99 8.57 -11.37
N LYS A 338 -12.12 7.51 -12.19
CA LYS A 338 -13.41 7.01 -12.71
C LYS A 338 -14.25 6.36 -11.62
N THR A 339 -13.58 5.61 -10.73
CA THR A 339 -14.16 4.81 -9.67
C THR A 339 -13.40 5.13 -8.39
N VAL A 340 -14.09 5.32 -7.26
CA VAL A 340 -13.43 5.54 -5.95
C VAL A 340 -13.26 4.21 -5.23
N PHE A 341 -14.34 3.46 -5.04
CA PHE A 341 -14.35 2.20 -4.30
C PHE A 341 -14.58 0.97 -5.20
N PRO A 342 -14.08 -0.22 -4.82
CA PRO A 342 -14.37 -1.45 -5.53
C PRO A 342 -15.88 -1.71 -5.67
N GLY A 343 -16.29 -2.27 -6.82
CA GLY A 343 -17.69 -2.67 -7.06
C GLY A 343 -18.68 -1.53 -7.30
N GLU A 344 -18.24 -0.29 -7.41
CA GLU A 344 -19.10 0.80 -7.88
C GLU A 344 -19.52 0.52 -9.33
N LYS A 345 -20.83 0.54 -9.58
CA LYS A 345 -21.36 0.44 -10.94
C LYS A 345 -21.02 1.74 -11.69
N LYS A 346 -20.43 1.56 -12.86
CA LYS A 346 -20.18 2.66 -13.79
C LYS A 346 -21.50 3.29 -14.25
#